data_ab417139d360953394de6eed7443006a
#
_entry.id   ab417139d360953394de6eed7443006a
#
_cell.length_a   1.000
_cell.length_b   1.000
_cell.length_c   1.000
_cell.angle_alpha   90.00
_cell.angle_beta   90.00
_cell.angle_gamma   90.00
#
_symmetry.space_group_name_H-M   'P 1'
#
loop_
_entity.id
_entity.type
_entity.pdbx_description
1 polymer ?
#
loop_
_entity_poly.entity_id
_entity_poly.type
_entity_poly.pdbx_seq_one_letter_code
_entity_poly.pdbx_strand_id
1 'polypeptide(L)'
;MQVKYAFIQTSLAEVANTHRLNAFCRTLDVSRSGYYDWLARSRQPDPDTVALETAARAAHARGRESYGSKRLRDELAEMGYPLSLSAVKRLRHRLGLRCKHRRRFVRTTDSNHGLPIAPNLLAQCFDGTTAPNQVWVTDITYVPTDEGWLYVAAIKDLFNKKIVGWAMEAHMHAELVSQALWMAVKQERPRHGLIHHSDRGSQYASLAYRQQLAQFGMAASMSRRGNCYDNAPMESFWASLKKEQVHHRHYRTRAEARADIFDYIEMFYNTIRRHSALGNQSPLDFTESFVEQRKKNLA
;
A
#
# COMPACT_ATOMS: atom_id res chain seq x y z
N MET A 1 42.12 2.33 -8.02
CA MET A 1 42.35 2.23 -9.49
C MET A 1 41.24 2.88 -10.31
N GLN A 2 39.95 2.57 -10.11
CA GLN A 2 38.84 3.16 -10.87
C GLN A 2 38.82 4.70 -10.87
N VAL A 3 39.09 5.34 -9.72
CA VAL A 3 39.15 6.81 -9.60
C VAL A 3 40.25 7.42 -10.48
N LYS A 4 41.42 6.76 -10.58
CA LYS A 4 42.53 7.22 -11.44
C LYS A 4 42.13 7.19 -12.91
N TYR A 5 41.45 6.14 -13.37
CA TYR A 5 40.99 6.01 -14.76
C TYR A 5 39.86 7.00 -15.09
N ALA A 6 38.93 7.24 -14.18
CA ALA A 6 37.90 8.25 -14.36
C ALA A 6 38.51 9.66 -14.48
N PHE A 7 39.48 10.01 -13.64
CA PHE A 7 40.23 11.25 -13.74
C PHE A 7 40.91 11.42 -15.09
N ILE A 8 41.60 10.37 -15.57
CA ILE A 8 42.26 10.37 -16.90
C ILE A 8 41.21 10.65 -17.99
N GLN A 9 40.05 10.01 -17.95
CA GLN A 9 38.98 10.21 -18.93
C GLN A 9 38.50 11.64 -18.96
N THR A 10 38.18 12.21 -17.77
CA THR A 10 37.73 13.60 -17.67
C THR A 10 38.78 14.58 -18.18
N SER A 11 40.06 14.42 -17.76
CA SER A 11 41.16 15.29 -18.19
C SER A 11 41.47 15.20 -19.67
N LEU A 12 41.30 14.04 -20.29
CA LEU A 12 41.44 13.87 -21.74
C LEU A 12 40.30 14.50 -22.52
N ALA A 13 39.06 14.49 -21.99
CA ALA A 13 37.91 15.13 -22.60
C ALA A 13 38.04 16.66 -22.60
N GLU A 14 38.58 17.26 -21.52
CA GLU A 14 38.80 18.70 -21.42
C GLU A 14 39.92 19.22 -22.38
N VAL A 15 40.91 18.40 -22.68
CA VAL A 15 42.07 18.83 -23.47
C VAL A 15 41.99 18.41 -24.93
N ALA A 16 40.99 17.63 -25.34
CA ALA A 16 40.78 17.10 -26.70
C ALA A 16 42.04 16.47 -27.35
N ASN A 17 42.99 15.94 -26.55
CA ASN A 17 44.27 15.47 -27.00
C ASN A 17 44.64 14.08 -26.44
N THR A 18 44.45 13.05 -27.28
CA THR A 18 44.74 11.64 -26.94
C THR A 18 46.24 11.32 -26.76
N HIS A 19 47.14 12.17 -27.25
CA HIS A 19 48.58 11.95 -27.09
C HIS A 19 49.06 12.08 -25.63
N ARG A 20 48.30 12.72 -24.77
CA ARG A 20 48.61 12.88 -23.34
C ARG A 20 48.27 11.65 -22.48
N LEU A 21 47.55 10.66 -23.01
CA LEU A 21 47.19 9.45 -22.24
C LEU A 21 48.43 8.77 -21.62
N ASN A 22 49.54 8.65 -22.37
CA ASN A 22 50.77 8.05 -21.88
C ASN A 22 51.35 8.81 -20.68
N ALA A 23 51.30 10.15 -20.72
CA ALA A 23 51.76 11.00 -19.62
C ALA A 23 50.90 10.81 -18.37
N PHE A 24 49.57 10.86 -18.50
CA PHE A 24 48.65 10.61 -17.39
C PHE A 24 48.83 9.21 -16.79
N CYS A 25 48.97 8.17 -17.63
CA CYS A 25 49.18 6.81 -17.15
C CYS A 25 50.48 6.69 -16.34
N ARG A 26 51.59 7.30 -16.79
CA ARG A 26 52.85 7.33 -16.06
C ARG A 26 52.76 8.09 -14.74
N THR A 27 52.19 9.29 -14.76
CA THR A 27 52.05 10.14 -13.56
C THR A 27 51.17 9.49 -12.49
N LEU A 28 50.14 8.77 -12.89
CA LEU A 28 49.21 8.11 -11.96
C LEU A 28 49.56 6.67 -11.64
N ASP A 29 50.69 6.18 -12.18
CA ASP A 29 51.16 4.80 -12.02
C ASP A 29 50.07 3.76 -12.34
N VAL A 30 49.56 3.81 -13.58
CA VAL A 30 48.55 2.88 -14.12
C VAL A 30 48.92 2.45 -15.53
N SER A 31 48.58 1.20 -15.91
CA SER A 31 48.83 0.72 -17.26
C SER A 31 47.87 1.31 -18.28
N ARG A 32 48.35 1.55 -19.48
CA ARG A 32 47.50 2.01 -20.62
C ARG A 32 46.48 0.94 -21.02
N SER A 33 46.86 -0.33 -21.01
CA SER A 33 45.93 -1.44 -21.26
C SER A 33 44.84 -1.48 -20.24
N GLY A 34 45.17 -1.34 -18.95
CA GLY A 34 44.18 -1.27 -17.87
C GLY A 34 43.20 -0.10 -17.99
N TYR A 35 43.68 1.05 -18.54
CA TYR A 35 42.77 2.17 -18.85
C TYR A 35 41.80 1.81 -19.98
N TYR A 36 42.27 1.22 -21.08
CA TYR A 36 41.37 0.83 -22.18
C TYR A 36 40.41 -0.29 -21.79
N ASP A 37 40.87 -1.27 -21.01
CA ASP A 37 39.99 -2.32 -20.45
C ASP A 37 38.95 -1.77 -19.50
N TRP A 38 39.32 -0.79 -18.69
CA TRP A 38 38.37 -0.08 -17.85
C TRP A 38 37.36 0.75 -18.68
N LEU A 39 37.82 1.45 -19.71
CA LEU A 39 37.02 2.25 -20.62
C LEU A 39 36.02 1.37 -21.39
N ALA A 40 36.45 0.22 -21.87
CA ALA A 40 35.58 -0.75 -22.56
C ALA A 40 34.48 -1.26 -21.62
N ARG A 41 34.88 -1.66 -20.40
CA ARG A 41 33.93 -2.11 -19.36
C ARG A 41 32.98 -1.00 -18.88
N SER A 42 33.45 0.25 -18.81
CA SER A 42 32.59 1.38 -18.40
C SER A 42 31.58 1.82 -19.48
N ARG A 43 31.88 1.47 -20.76
CA ARG A 43 30.99 1.76 -21.89
C ARG A 43 29.89 0.71 -22.09
N GLN A 44 30.13 -0.52 -21.66
CA GLN A 44 29.11 -1.57 -21.69
C GLN A 44 28.60 -1.77 -20.28
N PRO A 45 27.33 -1.39 -20.01
CA PRO A 45 26.72 -1.69 -18.72
C PRO A 45 26.70 -3.21 -18.53
N ASP A 46 27.14 -3.67 -17.36
CA ASP A 46 27.06 -5.06 -16.94
C ASP A 46 25.62 -5.58 -17.06
N PRO A 47 25.37 -6.67 -17.84
CA PRO A 47 24.03 -7.20 -18.06
C PRO A 47 23.27 -7.48 -16.76
N ASP A 48 23.93 -7.98 -15.73
CA ASP A 48 23.31 -8.28 -14.42
C ASP A 48 22.90 -6.99 -13.71
N THR A 49 23.70 -5.94 -13.82
CA THR A 49 23.36 -4.61 -13.29
C THR A 49 22.15 -4.03 -14.02
N VAL A 50 22.09 -4.15 -15.36
CA VAL A 50 20.95 -3.67 -16.15
C VAL A 50 19.67 -4.44 -15.80
N ALA A 51 19.76 -5.76 -15.66
CA ALA A 51 18.65 -6.61 -15.28
C ALA A 51 18.11 -6.24 -13.88
N LEU A 52 19.02 -6.05 -12.89
CA LEU A 52 18.67 -5.61 -11.54
C LEU A 52 17.99 -4.22 -11.54
N GLU A 53 18.52 -3.26 -12.30
CA GLU A 53 17.93 -1.91 -12.39
C GLU A 53 16.54 -1.94 -13.03
N THR A 54 16.38 -2.76 -14.07
CA THR A 54 15.08 -2.98 -14.73
C THR A 54 14.07 -3.60 -13.75
N ALA A 55 14.48 -4.66 -13.02
CA ALA A 55 13.67 -5.28 -11.99
C ALA A 55 13.28 -4.28 -10.88
N ALA A 56 14.21 -3.42 -10.44
CA ALA A 56 13.94 -2.43 -9.41
C ALA A 56 12.91 -1.37 -9.86
N ARG A 57 12.98 -0.94 -11.12
CA ARG A 57 11.97 -0.02 -11.70
C ARG A 57 10.62 -0.71 -11.83
N ALA A 58 10.57 -1.94 -12.30
CA ALA A 58 9.34 -2.73 -12.41
C ALA A 58 8.70 -2.96 -11.04
N ALA A 59 9.47 -3.36 -10.03
CA ALA A 59 9.02 -3.54 -8.66
C ALA A 59 8.48 -2.23 -8.04
N HIS A 60 9.13 -1.10 -8.32
CA HIS A 60 8.69 0.22 -7.85
C HIS A 60 7.38 0.64 -8.52
N ALA A 61 7.25 0.42 -9.83
CA ALA A 61 6.01 0.69 -10.59
C ALA A 61 4.86 -0.22 -10.13
N ARG A 62 5.10 -1.53 -9.93
CA ARG A 62 4.12 -2.49 -9.39
C ARG A 62 3.60 -2.05 -8.02
N GLY A 63 4.48 -1.52 -7.16
CA GLY A 63 4.12 -0.90 -5.89
C GLY A 63 3.48 0.49 -6.01
N ARG A 64 3.05 0.92 -7.19
CA ARG A 64 2.47 2.24 -7.51
C ARG A 64 3.35 3.40 -7.01
N GLU A 65 4.67 3.21 -7.07
CA GLU A 65 5.66 4.18 -6.58
C GLU A 65 5.49 4.54 -5.08
N SER A 66 4.81 3.69 -4.31
CA SER A 66 4.56 3.88 -2.88
C SER A 66 5.51 3.09 -1.97
N TYR A 67 6.26 2.12 -2.54
CA TYR A 67 7.12 1.24 -1.77
C TYR A 67 8.40 1.92 -1.28
N GLY A 68 8.59 1.92 0.05
CA GLY A 68 9.86 2.23 0.69
C GLY A 68 10.87 1.08 0.53
N SER A 69 12.11 1.31 1.01
CA SER A 69 13.20 0.33 0.83
C SER A 69 12.92 -1.06 1.40
N LYS A 70 12.10 -1.19 2.46
CA LYS A 70 11.77 -2.49 3.04
C LYS A 70 10.89 -3.32 2.11
N ARG A 71 9.76 -2.75 1.64
CA ARG A 71 8.85 -3.43 0.71
C ARG A 71 9.52 -3.71 -0.64
N LEU A 72 10.32 -2.75 -1.14
CA LEU A 72 11.06 -2.95 -2.38
C LEU A 72 12.11 -4.07 -2.28
N ARG A 73 12.74 -4.23 -1.11
CA ARG A 73 13.68 -5.34 -0.86
C ARG A 73 12.96 -6.70 -0.99
N ASP A 74 11.80 -6.81 -0.36
CA ASP A 74 11.06 -8.07 -0.33
C ASP A 74 10.51 -8.40 -1.73
N GLU A 75 10.06 -7.39 -2.48
CA GLU A 75 9.65 -7.52 -3.88
C GLU A 75 10.81 -7.99 -4.78
N LEU A 76 11.98 -7.37 -4.64
CA LEU A 76 13.17 -7.78 -5.39
C LEU A 76 13.63 -9.19 -5.04
N ALA A 77 13.54 -9.61 -3.79
CA ALA A 77 13.88 -10.96 -3.38
C ALA A 77 12.98 -12.01 -4.05
N GLU A 78 11.68 -11.76 -4.17
CA GLU A 78 10.75 -12.63 -4.91
C GLU A 78 11.02 -12.67 -6.42
N MET A 79 11.53 -11.56 -6.98
CA MET A 79 11.98 -11.51 -8.38
C MET A 79 13.34 -12.16 -8.61
N GLY A 80 13.95 -12.81 -7.60
CA GLY A 80 15.26 -13.48 -7.71
C GLY A 80 16.45 -12.59 -7.39
N TYR A 81 16.28 -11.38 -6.86
CA TYR A 81 17.35 -10.45 -6.48
C TYR A 81 17.39 -10.23 -4.96
N PRO A 82 17.91 -11.19 -4.16
CA PRO A 82 18.01 -11.05 -2.71
C PRO A 82 19.10 -10.04 -2.33
N LEU A 83 18.70 -8.83 -1.96
CA LEU A 83 19.59 -7.74 -1.60
C LEU A 83 19.48 -7.36 -0.12
N SER A 84 20.58 -6.89 0.47
CA SER A 84 20.54 -6.25 1.78
C SER A 84 19.77 -4.92 1.72
N LEU A 85 19.17 -4.50 2.85
CA LEU A 85 18.44 -3.25 2.93
C LEU A 85 19.30 -2.03 2.54
N SER A 86 20.59 -2.03 2.88
CA SER A 86 21.54 -0.98 2.51
C SER A 86 21.83 -0.96 1.00
N ALA A 87 21.93 -2.12 0.36
CA ALA A 87 22.06 -2.22 -1.09
C ALA A 87 20.83 -1.65 -1.81
N VAL A 88 19.62 -2.00 -1.35
CA VAL A 88 18.37 -1.46 -1.91
C VAL A 88 18.27 0.06 -1.71
N LYS A 89 18.69 0.60 -0.56
CA LYS A 89 18.74 2.05 -0.35
C LYS A 89 19.66 2.75 -1.35
N ARG A 90 20.87 2.22 -1.60
CA ARG A 90 21.81 2.76 -2.59
C ARG A 90 21.25 2.65 -4.01
N LEU A 91 20.65 1.49 -4.37
CA LEU A 91 20.02 1.27 -5.67
C LEU A 91 18.89 2.28 -5.92
N ARG A 92 18.00 2.46 -4.96
CA ARG A 92 16.92 3.46 -5.04
C ARG A 92 17.46 4.88 -5.26
N HIS A 93 18.48 5.26 -4.50
CA HIS A 93 19.10 6.59 -4.63
C HIS A 93 19.70 6.76 -6.03
N ARG A 94 20.48 5.78 -6.52
CA ARG A 94 21.10 5.78 -7.85
C ARG A 94 20.05 5.90 -8.97
N LEU A 95 18.94 5.18 -8.85
CA LEU A 95 17.86 5.17 -9.84
C LEU A 95 16.86 6.34 -9.68
N GLY A 96 17.01 7.19 -8.67
CA GLY A 96 16.07 8.28 -8.38
C GLY A 96 14.68 7.82 -7.95
N LEU A 97 14.52 6.58 -7.46
CA LEU A 97 13.22 6.02 -7.08
C LEU A 97 12.72 6.63 -5.76
N ARG A 98 11.72 7.48 -5.84
CA ARG A 98 11.13 8.18 -4.70
C ARG A 98 9.69 7.70 -4.48
N CYS A 99 9.30 7.56 -3.20
CA CYS A 99 7.90 7.26 -2.88
C CYS A 99 7.04 8.51 -3.09
N LYS A 100 5.85 8.31 -3.63
CA LYS A 100 4.81 9.36 -3.66
C LYS A 100 4.37 9.66 -2.23
N HIS A 101 4.56 10.89 -1.78
CA HIS A 101 4.10 11.36 -0.48
C HIS A 101 3.49 12.75 -0.61
N ARG A 102 2.17 12.86 -0.37
CA ARG A 102 1.53 14.14 -0.03
C ARG A 102 0.86 14.03 1.34
N ARG A 103 1.09 15.02 2.21
CA ARG A 103 0.39 15.14 3.49
C ARG A 103 -0.75 16.15 3.32
N ARG A 104 -2.00 15.73 3.61
CA ARG A 104 -3.12 16.64 3.92
C ARG A 104 -3.92 16.00 5.06
N PHE A 105 -4.32 16.83 6.03
CA PHE A 105 -5.19 16.44 7.14
C PHE A 105 -6.50 17.19 7.03
N VAL A 106 -7.65 16.50 7.12
CA VAL A 106 -8.98 17.09 7.28
C VAL A 106 -9.78 16.16 8.19
N ARG A 107 -10.48 16.72 9.19
CA ARG A 107 -11.32 16.02 10.17
C ARG A 107 -12.77 16.05 9.67
N THR A 108 -13.53 14.94 9.73
CA THR A 108 -14.74 14.76 8.92
C THR A 108 -15.94 14.06 9.55
N THR A 109 -15.92 13.67 10.83
CA THR A 109 -17.03 12.92 11.44
C THR A 109 -17.86 13.82 12.35
N ASP A 110 -19.18 13.90 12.09
CA ASP A 110 -20.16 14.45 13.02
C ASP A 110 -20.76 13.29 13.84
N SER A 111 -20.38 13.22 15.12
CA SER A 111 -20.85 12.21 16.08
C SER A 111 -21.94 12.75 17.04
N ASN A 112 -22.57 13.89 16.70
CA ASN A 112 -23.49 14.59 17.61
C ASN A 112 -24.97 14.28 17.27
N HIS A 113 -25.39 13.03 17.47
CA HIS A 113 -26.78 12.59 17.29
C HIS A 113 -27.31 11.82 18.50
N GLY A 114 -28.66 11.79 18.69
CA GLY A 114 -29.34 11.09 19.79
C GLY A 114 -29.69 9.62 19.52
N LEU A 115 -29.08 8.98 18.49
CA LEU A 115 -29.37 7.58 18.16
C LEU A 115 -28.68 6.62 19.15
N PRO A 116 -29.24 5.40 19.37
CA PRO A 116 -28.65 4.41 20.27
C PRO A 116 -27.24 4.00 19.83
N ILE A 117 -26.31 3.99 20.77
CA ILE A 117 -24.89 3.66 20.56
C ILE A 117 -24.62 2.25 21.10
N ALA A 118 -24.00 1.39 20.29
CA ALA A 118 -23.56 0.08 20.72
C ALA A 118 -22.32 0.17 21.67
N PRO A 119 -22.12 -0.80 22.57
CA PRO A 119 -20.93 -0.86 23.42
C PRO A 119 -19.66 -1.03 22.58
N ASN A 120 -18.53 -0.51 23.06
CA ASN A 120 -17.23 -0.75 22.43
C ASN A 120 -16.70 -2.14 22.83
N LEU A 121 -16.98 -3.15 22.01
CA LEU A 121 -16.51 -4.52 22.23
C LEU A 121 -15.05 -4.72 21.86
N LEU A 122 -14.52 -3.86 20.98
CA LEU A 122 -13.16 -4.01 20.46
C LEU A 122 -12.09 -3.42 21.41
N ALA A 123 -12.42 -2.32 22.10
CA ALA A 123 -11.55 -1.66 23.10
C ALA A 123 -10.10 -1.47 22.66
N GLN A 124 -9.86 -1.18 21.36
CA GLN A 124 -8.53 -1.06 20.71
C GLN A 124 -7.73 -2.38 20.63
N CYS A 125 -8.33 -3.52 20.89
CA CYS A 125 -7.69 -4.83 20.79
C CYS A 125 -7.69 -5.30 19.31
N PHE A 126 -6.82 -4.71 18.48
CA PHE A 126 -6.81 -4.94 17.03
C PHE A 126 -6.03 -6.18 16.59
N ASP A 127 -5.22 -6.75 17.47
CA ASP A 127 -4.35 -7.91 17.19
C ASP A 127 -4.89 -9.21 17.78
N GLY A 128 -6.08 -9.19 18.40
CA GLY A 128 -6.68 -10.34 19.06
C GLY A 128 -7.35 -11.35 18.11
N THR A 129 -7.37 -11.10 16.82
CA THR A 129 -8.00 -11.99 15.83
C THR A 129 -7.07 -13.14 15.44
N THR A 130 -7.60 -14.37 15.44
CA THR A 130 -6.86 -15.61 15.13
C THR A 130 -7.29 -16.25 13.80
N ALA A 131 -8.36 -15.76 13.20
CA ALA A 131 -8.87 -16.23 11.91
C ALA A 131 -9.63 -15.11 11.18
N PRO A 132 -9.81 -15.23 9.85
CA PRO A 132 -10.66 -14.32 9.09
C PRO A 132 -12.10 -14.31 9.61
N ASN A 133 -12.79 -13.20 9.41
CA ASN A 133 -14.21 -13.04 9.69
C ASN A 133 -14.60 -13.14 11.18
N GLN A 134 -13.67 -12.77 12.08
CA GLN A 134 -13.96 -12.61 13.50
C GLN A 134 -14.32 -11.15 13.84
N VAL A 135 -13.60 -10.20 13.29
CA VAL A 135 -13.80 -8.77 13.52
C VAL A 135 -13.67 -8.01 12.21
N TRP A 136 -14.71 -7.31 11.84
CA TRP A 136 -14.71 -6.34 10.76
C TRP A 136 -14.78 -4.92 11.31
N VAL A 137 -14.00 -4.03 10.71
CA VAL A 137 -14.06 -2.59 11.00
C VAL A 137 -14.52 -1.85 9.77
N THR A 138 -15.33 -0.82 9.95
CA THR A 138 -15.91 -0.05 8.86
C THR A 138 -15.79 1.44 9.08
N ASP A 139 -15.76 2.19 8.01
CA ASP A 139 -15.74 3.65 8.02
C ASP A 139 -16.16 4.21 6.67
N ILE A 140 -16.48 5.50 6.63
CA ILE A 140 -16.80 6.26 5.42
C ILE A 140 -15.73 7.31 5.20
N THR A 141 -15.29 7.45 3.96
CA THR A 141 -14.49 8.59 3.52
C THR A 141 -15.13 9.27 2.31
N TYR A 142 -14.57 10.38 1.88
CA TYR A 142 -15.00 11.06 0.66
C TYR A 142 -13.79 11.44 -0.22
N VAL A 143 -14.05 11.49 -1.52
CA VAL A 143 -13.11 11.81 -2.57
C VAL A 143 -13.66 12.96 -3.39
N PRO A 144 -12.87 14.04 -3.64
CA PRO A 144 -13.33 15.17 -4.42
C PRO A 144 -13.34 14.82 -5.91
N THR A 145 -14.39 15.29 -6.61
CA THR A 145 -14.50 15.29 -8.06
C THR A 145 -15.07 16.63 -8.52
N ASP A 146 -14.99 16.95 -9.81
CA ASP A 146 -15.59 18.20 -10.34
C ASP A 146 -17.13 18.16 -10.28
N GLU A 147 -17.72 16.95 -10.18
CA GLU A 147 -19.17 16.76 -9.95
C GLU A 147 -19.57 16.83 -8.46
N GLY A 148 -18.64 17.12 -7.54
CA GLY A 148 -18.81 17.12 -6.10
C GLY A 148 -18.24 15.86 -5.43
N TRP A 149 -18.63 15.61 -4.19
CA TRP A 149 -18.08 14.52 -3.40
C TRP A 149 -18.55 13.15 -3.89
N LEU A 150 -17.63 12.19 -3.91
CA LEU A 150 -17.91 10.77 -3.95
C LEU A 150 -17.66 10.20 -2.55
N TYR A 151 -18.70 9.67 -1.91
CA TYR A 151 -18.60 8.99 -0.61
C TYR A 151 -18.25 7.53 -0.82
N VAL A 152 -17.34 7.02 -0.01
CA VAL A 152 -16.85 5.65 -0.07
C VAL A 152 -16.96 5.01 1.30
N ALA A 153 -17.80 3.99 1.44
CA ALA A 153 -17.81 3.11 2.61
C ALA A 153 -16.96 1.88 2.33
N ALA A 154 -16.20 1.43 3.32
CA ALA A 154 -15.44 0.19 3.22
C ALA A 154 -15.46 -0.60 4.52
N ILE A 155 -15.36 -1.91 4.40
CA ILE A 155 -15.30 -2.88 5.49
C ILE A 155 -13.99 -3.65 5.36
N LYS A 156 -13.24 -3.69 6.44
CA LYS A 156 -11.91 -4.32 6.51
C LYS A 156 -11.91 -5.41 7.56
N ASP A 157 -11.43 -6.58 7.19
CA ASP A 157 -11.15 -7.66 8.13
C ASP A 157 -9.88 -7.35 8.92
N LEU A 158 -9.94 -7.46 10.24
CA LEU A 158 -8.78 -7.18 11.10
C LEU A 158 -7.73 -8.26 11.07
N PHE A 159 -8.05 -9.51 10.74
CA PHE A 159 -7.09 -10.59 10.68
C PHE A 159 -6.12 -10.44 9.50
N ASN A 160 -6.66 -10.44 8.28
CA ASN A 160 -5.87 -10.42 7.06
C ASN A 160 -5.73 -9.04 6.41
N LYS A 161 -6.32 -8.00 7.03
CA LYS A 161 -6.31 -6.60 6.55
C LYS A 161 -6.99 -6.41 5.19
N LYS A 162 -7.73 -7.43 4.67
CA LYS A 162 -8.45 -7.38 3.39
C LYS A 162 -9.64 -6.42 3.48
N ILE A 163 -9.89 -5.68 2.42
CA ILE A 163 -11.15 -4.97 2.24
C ILE A 163 -12.14 -5.99 1.69
N VAL A 164 -13.10 -6.36 2.54
CA VAL A 164 -14.06 -7.44 2.27
C VAL A 164 -15.37 -6.94 1.67
N GLY A 165 -15.64 -5.64 1.80
CA GLY A 165 -16.80 -5.00 1.19
C GLY A 165 -16.62 -3.50 1.08
N TRP A 166 -17.21 -2.90 0.05
CA TRP A 166 -17.17 -1.47 -0.19
C TRP A 166 -18.36 -1.03 -1.05
N ALA A 167 -18.71 0.25 -0.94
CA ALA A 167 -19.70 0.89 -1.79
C ALA A 167 -19.32 2.35 -2.00
N MET A 168 -19.84 2.95 -3.07
CA MET A 168 -19.54 4.33 -3.45
C MET A 168 -20.79 5.02 -3.96
N GLU A 169 -21.15 6.18 -3.37
CA GLU A 169 -22.35 6.94 -3.72
C GLU A 169 -22.08 8.45 -3.76
N ALA A 170 -22.99 9.17 -4.43
CA ALA A 170 -22.97 10.63 -4.46
C ALA A 170 -23.40 11.26 -3.13
N HIS A 171 -24.08 10.49 -2.26
CA HIS A 171 -24.64 10.92 -0.98
C HIS A 171 -24.27 9.96 0.14
N MET A 172 -24.13 10.49 1.36
CA MET A 172 -23.74 9.73 2.54
C MET A 172 -25.01 9.28 3.33
N HIS A 173 -25.84 8.44 2.69
CA HIS A 173 -27.03 7.85 3.32
C HIS A 173 -26.72 6.47 3.95
N ALA A 174 -27.66 5.92 4.71
CA ALA A 174 -27.52 4.60 5.33
C ALA A 174 -27.41 3.46 4.30
N GLU A 175 -27.95 3.65 3.11
CA GLU A 175 -27.84 2.72 1.97
C GLU A 175 -26.40 2.46 1.57
N LEU A 176 -25.53 3.47 1.65
CA LEU A 176 -24.11 3.35 1.31
C LEU A 176 -23.43 2.27 2.17
N VAL A 177 -23.60 2.33 3.50
CA VAL A 177 -22.99 1.37 4.43
C VAL A 177 -23.67 0.00 4.33
N SER A 178 -24.97 -0.03 4.04
CA SER A 178 -25.73 -1.25 3.80
C SER A 178 -25.24 -2.02 2.57
N GLN A 179 -24.97 -1.33 1.46
CA GLN A 179 -24.43 -1.93 0.23
C GLN A 179 -23.03 -2.53 0.48
N ALA A 180 -22.16 -1.80 1.21
CA ALA A 180 -20.83 -2.32 1.58
C ALA A 180 -20.96 -3.59 2.44
N LEU A 181 -21.90 -3.62 3.40
CA LEU A 181 -22.15 -4.79 4.24
C LEU A 181 -22.68 -5.99 3.42
N TRP A 182 -23.64 -5.76 2.54
CA TRP A 182 -24.15 -6.80 1.64
C TRP A 182 -23.07 -7.42 0.78
N MET A 183 -22.18 -6.60 0.19
CA MET A 183 -21.04 -7.08 -0.58
C MET A 183 -20.14 -7.97 0.29
N ALA A 184 -19.75 -7.51 1.48
CA ALA A 184 -18.89 -8.25 2.40
C ALA A 184 -19.51 -9.60 2.81
N VAL A 185 -20.78 -9.63 3.19
CA VAL A 185 -21.48 -10.85 3.58
C VAL A 185 -21.59 -11.84 2.43
N LYS A 186 -21.91 -11.35 1.22
CA LYS A 186 -22.03 -12.20 0.03
C LYS A 186 -20.69 -12.88 -0.35
N GLN A 187 -19.59 -12.15 -0.22
CA GLN A 187 -18.25 -12.64 -0.56
C GLN A 187 -17.68 -13.56 0.51
N GLU A 188 -17.73 -13.14 1.77
CA GLU A 188 -17.00 -13.80 2.85
C GLU A 188 -17.85 -14.83 3.61
N ARG A 189 -19.18 -14.74 3.56
CA ARG A 189 -20.14 -15.64 4.26
C ARG A 189 -19.74 -15.89 5.71
N PRO A 190 -19.60 -14.81 6.52
CA PRO A 190 -19.10 -14.93 7.88
C PRO A 190 -20.03 -15.78 8.74
N ARG A 191 -19.45 -16.43 9.76
CA ARG A 191 -20.23 -17.13 10.77
C ARG A 191 -20.90 -16.14 11.72
N HIS A 192 -21.96 -16.58 12.39
CA HIS A 192 -22.60 -15.80 13.47
C HIS A 192 -21.57 -15.45 14.56
N GLY A 193 -21.74 -14.29 15.19
CA GLY A 193 -20.86 -13.82 16.26
C GLY A 193 -19.72 -12.92 15.80
N LEU A 194 -19.59 -12.64 14.50
CA LEU A 194 -18.64 -11.64 13.99
C LEU A 194 -18.90 -10.29 14.66
N ILE A 195 -17.84 -9.64 15.18
CA ILE A 195 -17.91 -8.27 15.70
C ILE A 195 -17.77 -7.31 14.53
N HIS A 196 -18.80 -6.47 14.34
CA HIS A 196 -18.80 -5.40 13.35
C HIS A 196 -18.62 -4.04 14.04
N HIS A 197 -17.42 -3.46 13.92
CA HIS A 197 -17.05 -2.22 14.61
C HIS A 197 -17.04 -1.02 13.68
N SER A 198 -17.66 0.09 14.11
CA SER A 198 -17.73 1.36 13.40
C SER A 198 -17.42 2.55 14.31
N ASP A 199 -17.29 3.73 13.72
CA ASP A 199 -17.43 4.97 14.46
C ASP A 199 -18.91 5.20 14.89
N ARG A 200 -19.20 6.35 15.51
CA ARG A 200 -20.56 6.73 15.92
C ARG A 200 -21.32 7.50 14.84
N GLY A 201 -21.02 7.30 13.57
CA GLY A 201 -21.77 7.93 12.49
C GLY A 201 -23.26 7.53 12.51
N SER A 202 -24.16 8.47 12.21
CA SER A 202 -25.61 8.25 12.22
C SER A 202 -26.04 7.11 11.28
N GLN A 203 -25.28 6.86 10.21
CA GLN A 203 -25.50 5.78 9.26
C GLN A 203 -25.41 4.41 9.95
N TYR A 204 -24.40 4.20 10.78
CA TYR A 204 -24.17 2.96 11.54
C TYR A 204 -25.13 2.80 12.73
N ALA A 205 -25.56 3.92 13.33
CA ALA A 205 -26.53 3.93 14.43
C ALA A 205 -27.99 3.79 13.96
N SER A 206 -28.25 3.86 12.65
CA SER A 206 -29.59 3.76 12.09
C SER A 206 -30.26 2.42 12.43
N LEU A 207 -31.60 2.44 12.62
CA LEU A 207 -32.35 1.22 12.93
C LEU A 207 -32.19 0.17 11.83
N ALA A 208 -32.28 0.60 10.56
CA ALA A 208 -32.13 -0.29 9.41
C ALA A 208 -30.82 -1.02 9.39
N TYR A 209 -29.70 -0.32 9.61
CA TYR A 209 -28.38 -0.93 9.63
C TYR A 209 -28.19 -1.90 10.79
N ARG A 210 -28.67 -1.56 11.98
CA ARG A 210 -28.62 -2.45 13.15
C ARG A 210 -29.47 -3.72 12.97
N GLN A 211 -30.65 -3.59 12.36
CA GLN A 211 -31.46 -4.76 11.99
C GLN A 211 -30.75 -5.66 10.99
N GLN A 212 -30.06 -5.08 10.03
CA GLN A 212 -29.25 -5.82 9.06
C GLN A 212 -28.11 -6.60 9.73
N LEU A 213 -27.36 -5.98 10.66
CA LEU A 213 -26.34 -6.68 11.46
C LEU A 213 -26.93 -7.85 12.25
N ALA A 214 -28.10 -7.63 12.88
CA ALA A 214 -28.78 -8.69 13.64
C ALA A 214 -29.24 -9.85 12.73
N GLN A 215 -29.75 -9.58 11.54
CA GLN A 215 -30.12 -10.60 10.54
C GLN A 215 -28.92 -11.48 10.14
N PHE A 216 -27.72 -10.89 10.04
CA PHE A 216 -26.48 -11.62 9.74
C PHE A 216 -25.82 -12.22 10.99
N GLY A 217 -26.46 -12.11 12.18
CA GLY A 217 -25.91 -12.63 13.43
C GLY A 217 -24.62 -11.94 13.87
N MET A 218 -24.44 -10.66 13.53
CA MET A 218 -23.25 -9.88 13.86
C MET A 218 -23.47 -9.08 15.14
N ALA A 219 -22.44 -8.97 15.97
CA ALA A 219 -22.41 -8.13 17.16
C ALA A 219 -21.97 -6.70 16.79
N ALA A 220 -22.85 -5.74 16.96
CA ALA A 220 -22.54 -4.34 16.74
C ALA A 220 -21.59 -3.81 17.82
N SER A 221 -20.54 -3.08 17.40
CA SER A 221 -19.58 -2.40 18.27
C SER A 221 -19.32 -1.00 17.74
N MET A 222 -19.20 0.00 18.64
CA MET A 222 -18.95 1.38 18.24
C MET A 222 -17.84 2.01 19.06
N SER A 223 -17.05 2.86 18.41
CA SER A 223 -15.98 3.65 19.01
C SER A 223 -16.47 4.52 20.16
N ARG A 224 -15.62 4.87 21.11
CA ARG A 224 -15.91 5.87 22.13
C ARG A 224 -16.06 7.27 21.50
N ARG A 225 -16.82 8.13 22.12
CA ARG A 225 -17.02 9.50 21.63
C ARG A 225 -15.68 10.26 21.57
N GLY A 226 -15.37 10.82 20.41
CA GLY A 226 -14.15 11.64 20.21
C GLY A 226 -12.83 10.87 20.24
N ASN A 227 -12.87 9.53 20.28
CA ASN A 227 -11.66 8.71 20.28
C ASN A 227 -11.42 8.13 18.89
N CYS A 228 -10.59 8.82 18.09
CA CYS A 228 -10.21 8.37 16.75
C CYS A 228 -9.38 7.07 16.77
N TYR A 229 -8.67 6.78 17.86
CA TYR A 229 -7.86 5.56 17.96
C TYR A 229 -8.69 4.28 17.99
N ASP A 230 -9.97 4.37 18.32
CA ASP A 230 -10.87 3.21 18.34
C ASP A 230 -11.16 2.67 16.93
N ASN A 231 -10.93 3.46 15.86
CA ASN A 231 -11.05 3.03 14.46
C ASN A 231 -9.75 3.20 13.64
N ALA A 232 -8.61 3.18 14.31
CA ALA A 232 -7.28 3.35 13.70
C ALA A 232 -7.00 2.43 12.47
N PRO A 233 -7.47 1.16 12.41
CA PRO A 233 -7.29 0.32 11.24
C PRO A 233 -7.92 0.87 9.96
N MET A 234 -9.11 1.51 10.05
CA MET A 234 -9.75 2.16 8.90
C MET A 234 -9.09 3.49 8.54
N GLU A 235 -8.69 4.28 9.53
CA GLU A 235 -7.90 5.50 9.29
C GLU A 235 -6.60 5.19 8.53
N SER A 236 -5.91 4.11 8.90
CA SER A 236 -4.72 3.63 8.20
C SER A 236 -4.99 3.22 6.75
N PHE A 237 -6.13 2.59 6.48
CA PHE A 237 -6.55 2.25 5.12
C PHE A 237 -6.81 3.50 4.30
N TRP A 238 -7.62 4.43 4.79
CA TRP A 238 -7.92 5.69 4.11
C TRP A 238 -6.68 6.54 3.87
N ALA A 239 -5.77 6.58 4.83
CA ALA A 239 -4.49 7.25 4.67
C ALA A 239 -3.66 6.63 3.54
N SER A 240 -3.68 5.30 3.39
CA SER A 240 -3.01 4.60 2.29
C SER A 240 -3.66 4.91 0.95
N LEU A 241 -4.97 4.74 0.82
CA LEU A 241 -5.72 5.06 -0.40
C LEU A 241 -5.48 6.51 -0.83
N LYS A 242 -5.62 7.46 0.09
CA LYS A 242 -5.46 8.88 -0.22
C LYS A 242 -4.03 9.24 -0.62
N LYS A 243 -3.02 8.72 0.09
CA LYS A 243 -1.61 9.02 -0.17
C LYS A 243 -1.06 8.33 -1.41
N GLU A 244 -1.51 7.12 -1.68
CA GLU A 244 -0.97 6.29 -2.75
C GLU A 244 -1.70 6.50 -4.08
N GLN A 245 -2.97 6.96 -4.03
CA GLN A 245 -3.82 7.13 -5.21
C GLN A 245 -4.48 8.51 -5.29
N VAL A 246 -5.45 8.81 -4.44
CA VAL A 246 -6.37 9.94 -4.59
C VAL A 246 -5.66 11.29 -4.68
N HIS A 247 -4.65 11.56 -3.84
CA HIS A 247 -3.97 12.86 -3.82
C HIS A 247 -3.10 13.15 -5.04
N HIS A 248 -2.91 12.15 -5.93
CA HIS A 248 -2.14 12.27 -7.16
C HIS A 248 -3.01 12.37 -8.41
N ARG A 249 -4.34 12.36 -8.22
CA ARG A 249 -5.35 12.40 -9.27
C ARG A 249 -6.21 13.66 -9.15
N HIS A 250 -6.69 14.10 -10.28
CA HIS A 250 -7.80 15.03 -10.40
C HIS A 250 -8.92 14.32 -11.14
N TYR A 251 -10.04 14.10 -10.48
CA TYR A 251 -11.17 13.39 -11.06
C TYR A 251 -12.19 14.37 -11.61
N ARG A 252 -12.46 14.29 -12.89
CA ARG A 252 -13.51 15.11 -13.55
C ARG A 252 -14.90 14.62 -13.15
N THR A 253 -15.07 13.28 -13.07
CA THR A 253 -16.36 12.68 -12.78
C THR A 253 -16.26 11.71 -11.60
N ARG A 254 -17.41 11.45 -10.96
CA ARG A 254 -17.53 10.38 -9.97
C ARG A 254 -17.27 9.01 -10.57
N ALA A 255 -17.59 8.81 -11.87
CA ALA A 255 -17.32 7.56 -12.57
C ALA A 255 -15.82 7.27 -12.68
N GLU A 256 -14.98 8.27 -13.02
CA GLU A 256 -13.52 8.15 -13.02
C GLU A 256 -12.99 7.79 -11.62
N ALA A 257 -13.48 8.49 -10.58
CA ALA A 257 -13.06 8.20 -9.21
C ALA A 257 -13.48 6.79 -8.77
N ARG A 258 -14.68 6.32 -9.13
CA ARG A 258 -15.16 4.95 -8.85
C ARG A 258 -14.26 3.90 -9.48
N ALA A 259 -13.93 4.04 -10.76
CA ALA A 259 -13.06 3.10 -11.47
C ALA A 259 -11.65 3.03 -10.85
N ASP A 260 -11.09 4.18 -10.49
CA ASP A 260 -9.75 4.26 -9.92
C ASP A 260 -9.67 3.70 -8.48
N ILE A 261 -10.72 3.93 -7.67
CA ILE A 261 -10.81 3.37 -6.32
C ILE A 261 -11.09 1.86 -6.36
N PHE A 262 -11.94 1.39 -7.28
CA PHE A 262 -12.15 -0.03 -7.54
C PHE A 262 -10.83 -0.72 -7.85
N ASP A 263 -10.08 -0.20 -8.82
CA ASP A 263 -8.78 -0.73 -9.20
C ASP A 263 -7.78 -0.70 -8.03
N TYR A 264 -7.82 0.36 -7.20
CA TYR A 264 -6.97 0.41 -6.02
C TYR A 264 -7.32 -0.68 -5.00
N ILE A 265 -8.59 -0.91 -4.72
CA ILE A 265 -9.02 -1.89 -3.70
C ILE A 265 -8.81 -3.31 -4.20
N GLU A 266 -9.37 -3.66 -5.38
CA GLU A 266 -9.42 -5.03 -5.85
C GLU A 266 -8.12 -5.48 -6.51
N MET A 267 -7.55 -4.64 -7.37
CA MET A 267 -6.39 -5.04 -8.17
C MET A 267 -5.06 -4.72 -7.50
N PHE A 268 -5.03 -3.84 -6.48
CA PHE A 268 -3.77 -3.48 -5.84
C PHE A 268 -3.77 -3.73 -4.34
N TYR A 269 -4.69 -3.14 -3.56
CA TYR A 269 -4.65 -3.21 -2.09
C TYR A 269 -4.80 -4.64 -1.58
N ASN A 270 -5.79 -5.38 -2.07
CA ASN A 270 -6.07 -6.74 -1.63
C ASN A 270 -5.09 -7.76 -2.20
N THR A 271 -4.56 -7.56 -3.43
CA THR A 271 -3.83 -8.59 -4.18
C THR A 271 -2.32 -8.38 -4.28
N ILE A 272 -1.86 -7.12 -4.28
CA ILE A 272 -0.44 -6.80 -4.53
C ILE A 272 0.19 -6.07 -3.35
N ARG A 273 -0.56 -5.16 -2.72
CA ARG A 273 -0.01 -4.24 -1.73
C ARG A 273 0.49 -4.96 -0.49
N ARG A 274 1.80 -4.84 -0.24
CA ARG A 274 2.45 -5.47 0.92
C ARG A 274 2.13 -4.74 2.23
N HIS A 275 1.80 -5.51 3.25
CA HIS A 275 1.48 -5.03 4.60
C HIS A 275 2.53 -5.49 5.61
N SER A 276 3.17 -4.55 6.30
CA SER A 276 4.16 -4.88 7.33
C SER A 276 3.59 -5.70 8.50
N ALA A 277 2.32 -5.49 8.83
CA ALA A 277 1.61 -6.28 9.85
C ALA A 277 1.30 -7.72 9.41
N LEU A 278 1.45 -8.05 8.13
CA LEU A 278 1.25 -9.38 7.55
C LEU A 278 2.58 -9.99 7.08
N GLY A 279 3.70 -9.63 7.70
CA GLY A 279 5.01 -10.11 7.26
C GLY A 279 5.40 -9.65 5.86
N ASN A 280 4.93 -8.49 5.42
CA ASN A 280 5.09 -7.95 4.06
C ASN A 280 4.43 -8.79 2.95
N GLN A 281 3.41 -9.57 3.28
CA GLN A 281 2.52 -10.20 2.30
C GLN A 281 1.36 -9.27 1.93
N SER A 282 0.72 -9.54 0.79
CA SER A 282 -0.60 -8.95 0.49
C SER A 282 -1.69 -9.59 1.34
N PRO A 283 -2.86 -8.96 1.51
CA PRO A 283 -4.01 -9.58 2.18
C PRO A 283 -4.41 -10.93 1.59
N LEU A 284 -4.35 -11.07 0.27
CA LEU A 284 -4.68 -12.32 -0.43
C LEU A 284 -3.65 -13.40 -0.15
N ASP A 285 -2.36 -13.14 -0.38
CA ASP A 285 -1.27 -14.09 -0.15
C ASP A 285 -1.23 -14.57 1.30
N PHE A 286 -1.45 -13.65 2.25
CA PHE A 286 -1.53 -13.99 3.67
C PHE A 286 -2.72 -14.92 3.97
N THR A 287 -3.87 -14.66 3.35
CA THR A 287 -5.07 -15.50 3.54
C THR A 287 -4.84 -16.89 2.96
N GLU A 288 -4.26 -17.01 1.78
CA GLU A 288 -3.93 -18.28 1.14
C GLU A 288 -2.93 -19.08 1.99
N SER A 289 -1.86 -18.45 2.44
CA SER A 289 -0.87 -19.07 3.33
C SER A 289 -1.49 -19.60 4.63
N PHE A 290 -2.41 -18.84 5.23
CA PHE A 290 -3.13 -19.25 6.43
C PHE A 290 -4.01 -20.47 6.17
N VAL A 291 -4.74 -20.50 5.05
CA VAL A 291 -5.59 -21.65 4.67
C VAL A 291 -4.75 -22.91 4.42
N GLU A 292 -3.62 -22.78 3.74
CA GLU A 292 -2.71 -23.89 3.49
C GLU A 292 -2.11 -24.47 4.78
N GLN A 293 -1.65 -23.60 5.70
CA GLN A 293 -1.15 -24.04 7.00
C GLN A 293 -2.21 -24.78 7.80
N ARG A 294 -3.44 -24.30 7.76
CA ARG A 294 -4.54 -24.92 8.48
C ARG A 294 -4.91 -26.30 7.91
N LYS A 295 -4.85 -26.47 6.58
CA LYS A 295 -5.03 -27.78 5.93
C LYS A 295 -3.95 -28.78 6.35
N LYS A 296 -2.68 -28.34 6.39
CA LYS A 296 -1.54 -29.18 6.82
C LYS A 296 -1.64 -29.63 8.29
N ASN A 297 -2.20 -28.79 9.16
CA ASN A 297 -2.36 -29.11 10.58
C ASN A 297 -3.57 -30.02 10.87
N LEU A 298 -4.45 -30.25 9.88
CA LEU A 298 -5.63 -31.12 9.99
C LEU A 298 -5.43 -32.48 9.28
N ALA A 299 -4.35 -32.61 8.51
CA ALA A 299 -3.92 -33.86 7.85
C ALA A 299 -2.92 -34.62 8.73
#